data_ef6b156f0028810981a6e69cbdd1b4aa
#
_entry.id   ef6b156f0028810981a6e69cbdd1b4aa
#
_cell.length_a   1.000
_cell.length_b   1.000
_cell.length_c   1.000
_cell.angle_alpha   90.00
_cell.angle_beta   90.00
_cell.angle_gamma   90.00
#
_symmetry.space_group_name_H-M   'P 1'
#
loop_
_entity.id
_entity.type
_entity.pdbx_description
1 polymer ?
#
loop_
_entity_poly.entity_id
_entity_poly.type
_entity_poly.pdbx_seq_one_letter_code
_entity_poly.pdbx_strand_id
1 'polypeptide(L)'
;MKLLEGKTAIITGASRGIGKGIAYVFAQQGANVAFTYSASVEAANALETELNALGIKAKGYKSNAADFNEAQQLADEVVNEFGSIDILVNNAGITKDNLL
;
A
#
# COMPACT_ATOMS: atom_id res chain seq x y z
N MET A 1 3.03 -20.73 -7.98
CA MET A 1 3.97 -20.31 -6.93
C MET A 1 3.83 -18.81 -6.66
N LYS A 2 3.76 -18.45 -5.39
CA LYS A 2 3.65 -17.03 -5.01
C LYS A 2 5.02 -16.52 -4.60
N LEU A 3 5.51 -15.50 -5.30
CA LEU A 3 6.86 -15.00 -5.13
C LEU A 3 7.05 -14.18 -3.85
N LEU A 4 5.98 -13.58 -3.34
CA LEU A 4 6.06 -12.64 -2.22
C LEU A 4 5.33 -13.12 -0.98
N GLU A 5 5.07 -14.41 -0.90
CA GLU A 5 4.34 -14.99 0.23
C GLU A 5 5.04 -14.67 1.55
N GLY A 6 4.28 -14.15 2.51
CA GLY A 6 4.81 -13.76 3.81
C GLY A 6 5.49 -12.42 3.86
N LYS A 7 5.66 -11.74 2.71
CA LYS A 7 6.26 -10.41 2.68
C LYS A 7 5.20 -9.35 2.91
N THR A 8 5.62 -8.21 3.44
CA THR A 8 4.75 -7.05 3.64
C THR A 8 5.25 -5.90 2.80
N ALA A 9 4.36 -5.35 1.98
CA ALA A 9 4.67 -4.21 1.12
C ALA A 9 3.88 -2.99 1.55
N ILE A 10 4.53 -1.83 1.54
CA ILE A 10 3.84 -0.54 1.66
C ILE A 10 3.79 0.07 0.27
N ILE A 11 2.60 0.47 -0.16
CA ILE A 11 2.41 1.13 -1.45
C ILE A 11 1.72 2.45 -1.20
N THR A 12 2.40 3.55 -1.47
CA THR A 12 1.81 4.86 -1.25
C THR A 12 0.95 5.27 -2.44
N GLY A 13 -0.19 5.92 -2.16
CA GLY A 13 -1.09 6.39 -3.20
C GLY A 13 -1.78 5.29 -3.99
N ALA A 14 -2.20 4.21 -3.32
CA ALA A 14 -2.69 3.02 -4.00
C ALA A 14 -4.21 2.94 -4.16
N SER A 15 -4.97 3.95 -3.73
CA SER A 15 -6.43 3.87 -3.82
C SER A 15 -6.95 3.88 -5.25
N ARG A 16 -6.14 4.28 -6.21
CA ARG A 16 -6.51 4.32 -7.63
C ARG A 16 -5.28 4.31 -8.51
N GLY A 17 -5.51 4.13 -9.82
CA GLY A 17 -4.47 4.26 -10.84
C GLY A 17 -3.39 3.19 -10.75
N ILE A 18 -2.15 3.61 -11.01
CA ILE A 18 -0.99 2.71 -11.06
C ILE A 18 -0.77 2.03 -9.71
N GLY A 19 -0.90 2.81 -8.62
CA GLY A 19 -0.72 2.25 -7.27
C GLY A 19 -1.69 1.13 -6.96
N LYS A 20 -2.94 1.28 -7.37
CA LYS A 20 -3.95 0.23 -7.21
C LYS A 20 -3.55 -1.03 -7.98
N GLY A 21 -3.08 -0.86 -9.23
CA GLY A 21 -2.61 -1.99 -10.02
C GLY A 21 -1.44 -2.71 -9.38
N ILE A 22 -0.48 -1.96 -8.84
CA ILE A 22 0.66 -2.55 -8.14
C ILE A 22 0.20 -3.35 -6.92
N ALA A 23 -0.76 -2.80 -6.16
CA ALA A 23 -1.29 -3.48 -4.98
C ALA A 23 -1.90 -4.84 -5.36
N TYR A 24 -2.65 -4.89 -6.44
CA TYR A 24 -3.23 -6.15 -6.91
C TYR A 24 -2.17 -7.17 -7.29
N VAL A 25 -1.16 -6.74 -8.05
CA VAL A 25 -0.09 -7.65 -8.47
C VAL A 25 0.62 -8.22 -7.26
N PHE A 26 0.96 -7.37 -6.29
CA PHE A 26 1.64 -7.82 -5.09
C PHE A 26 0.78 -8.79 -4.27
N ALA A 27 -0.50 -8.48 -4.12
CA ALA A 27 -1.41 -9.37 -3.40
C ALA A 27 -1.56 -10.72 -4.09
N GLN A 28 -1.60 -10.74 -5.41
CA GLN A 28 -1.67 -11.97 -6.18
C GLN A 28 -0.41 -12.83 -6.00
N GLN A 29 0.72 -12.19 -5.71
CA GLN A 29 1.96 -12.90 -5.43
C GLN A 29 2.13 -13.26 -3.95
N GLY A 30 1.09 -13.04 -3.15
CA GLY A 30 1.07 -13.48 -1.75
C GLY A 30 1.53 -12.43 -0.75
N ALA A 31 1.88 -11.22 -1.18
CA ALA A 31 2.29 -10.17 -0.27
C ALA A 31 1.11 -9.63 0.54
N ASN A 32 1.36 -9.34 1.80
CA ASN A 32 0.45 -8.51 2.58
C ASN A 32 0.68 -7.06 2.18
N VAL A 33 -0.39 -6.27 2.10
CA VAL A 33 -0.31 -4.93 1.52
C VAL A 33 -0.83 -3.89 2.49
N ALA A 34 0.04 -2.96 2.87
CA ALA A 34 -0.34 -1.73 3.54
C ALA A 34 -0.29 -0.63 2.47
N PHE A 35 -1.36 0.11 2.31
CA PHE A 35 -1.36 1.16 1.31
C PHE A 35 -1.84 2.48 1.90
N THR A 36 -1.46 3.59 1.25
CA THR A 36 -1.91 4.89 1.69
C THR A 36 -2.85 5.53 0.68
N TYR A 37 -3.70 6.40 1.19
CA TYR A 37 -4.59 7.21 0.39
C TYR A 37 -4.71 8.59 1.04
N SER A 38 -5.04 9.61 0.24
CA SER A 38 -5.11 10.98 0.76
C SER A 38 -6.54 11.50 0.89
N ALA A 39 -7.43 11.14 -0.01
CA ALA A 39 -8.74 11.76 -0.08
C ALA A 39 -9.92 10.78 -0.05
N SER A 40 -9.90 9.74 -0.86
CA SER A 40 -11.08 8.91 -1.04
C SER A 40 -11.12 7.71 -0.10
N VAL A 41 -11.83 7.87 1.01
CA VAL A 41 -12.03 6.78 1.97
C VAL A 41 -12.79 5.62 1.32
N GLU A 42 -13.77 5.93 0.47
CA GLU A 42 -14.57 4.90 -0.19
C GLU A 42 -13.73 4.02 -1.10
N ALA A 43 -12.87 4.64 -1.91
CA ALA A 43 -11.98 3.89 -2.80
C ALA A 43 -11.00 3.04 -2.00
N ALA A 44 -10.48 3.58 -0.89
CA ALA A 44 -9.57 2.85 -0.03
C ALA A 44 -10.26 1.65 0.62
N ASN A 45 -11.47 1.81 1.12
CA ASN A 45 -12.21 0.72 1.72
C ASN A 45 -12.55 -0.37 0.70
N ALA A 46 -12.90 0.02 -0.52
CA ALA A 46 -13.16 -0.93 -1.59
C ALA A 46 -11.92 -1.74 -1.93
N LEU A 47 -10.77 -1.07 -2.05
CA LEU A 47 -9.51 -1.75 -2.34
C LEU A 47 -9.13 -2.70 -1.22
N GLU A 48 -9.26 -2.26 0.03
CA GLU A 48 -8.95 -3.10 1.19
C GLU A 48 -9.78 -4.38 1.17
N THR A 49 -11.08 -4.26 0.89
CA THR A 49 -11.96 -5.42 0.78
C THR A 49 -11.54 -6.36 -0.34
N GLU A 50 -11.25 -5.81 -1.51
CA GLU A 50 -10.84 -6.60 -2.67
C GLU A 50 -9.53 -7.34 -2.43
N LEU A 51 -8.55 -6.67 -1.83
CA LEU A 51 -7.25 -7.30 -1.57
C LEU A 51 -7.36 -8.40 -0.51
N ASN A 52 -8.12 -8.15 0.55
CA ASN A 52 -8.33 -9.17 1.58
C ASN A 52 -9.04 -10.42 1.01
N ALA A 53 -9.90 -10.22 0.00
CA ALA A 53 -10.57 -11.34 -0.66
C ALA A 53 -9.58 -12.24 -1.42
N LEU A 54 -8.38 -11.76 -1.71
CA LEU A 54 -7.34 -12.57 -2.36
C LEU A 54 -6.58 -13.46 -1.36
N GLY A 55 -6.93 -13.40 -0.09
CA GLY A 55 -6.34 -14.28 0.94
C GLY A 55 -5.13 -13.71 1.65
N ILE A 56 -4.77 -12.45 1.38
CA ILE A 56 -3.69 -11.76 2.09
C ILE A 56 -4.29 -10.77 3.08
N LYS A 57 -3.43 -10.15 3.89
CA LYS A 57 -3.84 -9.09 4.79
C LYS A 57 -3.61 -7.74 4.11
N ALA A 58 -4.65 -6.93 4.04
CA ALA A 58 -4.54 -5.60 3.45
C ALA A 58 -5.18 -4.58 4.38
N LYS A 59 -4.55 -3.42 4.49
CA LYS A 59 -5.06 -2.31 5.29
C LYS A 59 -4.69 -0.98 4.65
N GLY A 60 -5.69 -0.08 4.56
CA GLY A 60 -5.48 1.27 4.05
C GLY A 60 -5.23 2.26 5.18
N TYR A 61 -4.34 3.21 4.94
CA TYR A 61 -4.00 4.25 5.89
C TYR A 61 -4.15 5.60 5.23
N LYS A 62 -4.87 6.50 5.87
CA LYS A 62 -4.95 7.87 5.38
C LYS A 62 -3.66 8.59 5.75
N SER A 63 -2.96 9.10 4.77
CA SER A 63 -1.66 9.71 4.99
C SER A 63 -1.32 10.72 3.91
N ASN A 64 -0.68 11.82 4.33
CA ASN A 64 -0.11 12.78 3.40
C ASN A 64 1.33 12.37 3.13
N ALA A 65 1.59 11.78 1.97
CA ALA A 65 2.90 11.24 1.65
C ALA A 65 3.99 12.33 1.58
N ALA A 66 3.61 13.60 1.50
CA ALA A 66 4.57 14.69 1.50
C ALA A 66 5.02 15.09 2.90
N ASP A 67 4.36 14.61 3.94
CA ASP A 67 4.70 14.94 5.32
C ASP A 67 5.62 13.86 5.90
N PHE A 68 6.85 14.27 6.25
CA PHE A 68 7.84 13.36 6.79
C PHE A 68 7.39 12.70 8.10
N ASN A 69 6.73 13.47 8.98
CA ASN A 69 6.27 12.93 10.25
C ASN A 69 5.18 11.88 10.07
N GLU A 70 4.28 12.09 9.11
CA GLU A 70 3.26 11.09 8.80
C GLU A 70 3.87 9.83 8.21
N ALA A 71 4.93 9.97 7.41
CA ALA A 71 5.62 8.82 6.85
C ALA A 71 6.25 7.96 7.94
N GLN A 72 6.85 8.59 8.95
CA GLN A 72 7.43 7.88 10.08
C GLN A 72 6.35 7.17 10.90
N GLN A 73 5.24 7.83 11.16
CA GLN A 73 4.13 7.24 11.88
C GLN A 73 3.55 6.05 11.12
N LEU A 74 3.45 6.17 9.79
CA LEU A 74 2.97 5.09 8.96
C LEU A 74 3.85 3.86 9.10
N ALA A 75 5.18 4.05 9.02
CA ALA A 75 6.10 2.93 9.15
C ALA A 75 5.92 2.22 10.49
N ASP A 76 5.79 2.99 11.57
CA ASP A 76 5.59 2.43 12.89
C ASP A 76 4.27 1.65 12.99
N GLU A 77 3.21 2.19 12.43
CA GLU A 77 1.91 1.55 12.44
C GLU A 77 1.92 0.25 11.63
N VAL A 78 2.59 0.25 10.49
CA VAL A 78 2.67 -0.95 9.65
C VAL A 78 3.47 -2.03 10.35
N VAL A 79 4.59 -1.68 10.98
CA VAL A 79 5.38 -2.67 11.73
C VAL A 79 4.54 -3.26 12.86
N ASN A 80 3.78 -2.44 13.57
CA ASN A 80 2.92 -2.93 14.65
C ASN A 80 1.81 -3.86 14.13
N GLU A 81 1.21 -3.52 12.99
CA GLU A 81 0.06 -4.26 12.48
C GLU A 81 0.48 -5.50 11.67
N PHE A 82 1.56 -5.40 10.90
CA PHE A 82 1.98 -6.46 9.98
C PHE A 82 3.22 -7.22 10.44
N GLY A 83 3.97 -6.68 11.39
CA GLY A 83 5.18 -7.31 11.93
C GLY A 83 6.46 -6.91 11.23
N SER A 84 6.41 -6.49 9.99
CA SER A 84 7.61 -6.11 9.24
C SER A 84 7.25 -5.25 8.04
N ILE A 85 8.26 -4.66 7.44
CA ILE A 85 8.16 -3.97 6.15
C ILE A 85 9.28 -4.52 5.29
N ASP A 86 8.92 -5.22 4.24
CA ASP A 86 9.91 -5.84 3.34
C ASP A 86 10.10 -5.06 2.05
N ILE A 87 9.05 -4.38 1.59
CA ILE A 87 9.04 -3.69 0.31
C ILE A 87 8.36 -2.34 0.47
N LEU A 88 8.96 -1.31 -0.11
CA LEU A 88 8.34 0.03 -0.15
C LEU A 88 8.21 0.47 -1.60
N VAL A 89 6.98 0.76 -2.03
CA VAL A 89 6.72 1.33 -3.34
C VAL A 89 6.22 2.75 -3.15
N ASN A 90 7.05 3.71 -3.48
CA ASN A 90 6.72 5.13 -3.32
C ASN A 90 6.02 5.66 -4.57
N ASN A 91 4.77 5.26 -4.75
CA ASN A 91 3.97 5.65 -5.90
C ASN A 91 3.39 7.05 -5.77
N ALA A 92 3.05 7.49 -4.55
CA ALA A 92 2.46 8.81 -4.34
C ALA A 92 3.42 9.95 -4.67
N GLY A 93 4.73 9.70 -4.65
CA GLY A 93 5.72 10.70 -5.01
C GLY A 93 5.95 10.84 -6.51
N ILE A 94 5.32 9.98 -7.31
CA ILE A 94 5.46 10.00 -8.77
C ILE A 94 4.38 10.89 -9.36
N THR A 95 4.78 11.93 -10.08
CA THR A 95 3.86 12.82 -10.76
C THR A 95 4.17 12.76 -12.26
N LYS A 96 3.32 13.42 -13.05
CA LYS A 96 3.58 13.54 -14.48
C LYS A 96 4.96 14.09 -14.79
N ASP A 97 5.38 15.07 -13.99
CA ASP A 97 6.65 15.76 -14.22
C ASP A 97 7.85 14.90 -13.83
N ASN A 98 7.63 13.88 -13.04
CA ASN A 98 8.68 12.99 -12.56
C ASN A 98 8.78 11.70 -13.36
N LEU A 99 7.86 11.45 -14.27
CA LEU A 99 7.89 10.26 -15.11
C LEU A 99 8.80 10.53 -16.31
N LEU A 100 9.82 9.77 -16.42
CA LEU A 100 10.79 9.90 -17.51
C LEU A 100 10.71 8.74 -18.48
#